data_50986cfc5f5ad8a9488fb84c0507816c
#
_entry.id   50986cfc5f5ad8a9488fb84c0507816c
#
_cell.length_a   1.000
_cell.length_b   1.000
_cell.length_c   1.000
_cell.angle_alpha   90.00
_cell.angle_beta   90.00
_cell.angle_gamma   90.00
#
_symmetry.space_group_name_H-M   'P 1'
#
loop_
_entity.id
_entity.type
_entity.pdbx_description
1 polymer ?
#
loop_
_entity_poly.entity_id
_entity_poly.type
_entity_poly.pdbx_seq_one_letter_code
_entity_poly.pdbx_strand_id
1 'polypeptide(L)'
;VTNDEFRAAMSRLAAGVVLVTAQEPPLDPDDPQAPAGEDVGMTATAFMSVSLDPPLALVSLREGSRMDDLLAEQPLWAVSILAENQRHIAGRFAMKGRISDRLLFKELSWTRGESSGAPLLTDALATFELRTEQRVTAGDHTLVVGRVLTARVPGTGGPLLYYRGRYRHLG
;
A
#
# COMPACT_ATOMS: atom_id res chain seq x y z
N VAL A 1 -17.32 -23.68 -4.29
CA VAL A 1 -17.78 -22.28 -4.43
C VAL A 1 -17.20 -21.69 -5.71
N THR A 2 -18.02 -20.97 -6.45
CA THR A 2 -17.55 -20.26 -7.64
C THR A 2 -16.85 -18.95 -7.26
N ASN A 3 -16.05 -18.41 -8.20
CA ASN A 3 -15.39 -17.11 -7.99
C ASN A 3 -16.43 -16.00 -7.77
N ASP A 4 -17.55 -16.05 -8.49
CA ASP A 4 -18.61 -15.05 -8.34
C ASP A 4 -19.31 -15.13 -6.98
N GLU A 5 -19.58 -16.33 -6.50
CA GLU A 5 -20.15 -16.54 -5.16
C GLU A 5 -19.21 -16.02 -4.07
N PHE A 6 -17.92 -16.31 -4.20
CA PHE A 6 -16.92 -15.85 -3.24
C PHE A 6 -16.80 -14.32 -3.24
N ARG A 7 -16.70 -13.72 -4.42
CA ARG A 7 -16.61 -12.25 -4.55
C ARG A 7 -17.86 -11.56 -4.01
N ALA A 8 -19.05 -12.10 -4.31
CA ALA A 8 -20.30 -11.54 -3.82
C ALA A 8 -20.36 -11.54 -2.29
N ALA A 9 -19.94 -12.63 -1.66
CA ALA A 9 -19.88 -12.73 -0.21
C ALA A 9 -18.86 -11.77 0.38
N MET A 10 -17.62 -11.75 -0.15
CA MET A 10 -16.56 -10.89 0.34
C MET A 10 -16.85 -9.41 0.13
N SER A 11 -17.65 -9.04 -0.87
CA SER A 11 -18.03 -7.65 -1.10
C SER A 11 -18.87 -7.06 0.05
N ARG A 12 -19.41 -7.91 0.91
CA ARG A 12 -20.20 -7.47 2.10
C ARG A 12 -19.33 -7.11 3.29
N LEU A 13 -18.05 -7.40 3.22
CA LEU A 13 -17.08 -6.98 4.24
C LEU A 13 -16.56 -5.60 3.86
N ALA A 14 -16.93 -4.58 4.63
CA ALA A 14 -16.42 -3.23 4.45
C ALA A 14 -14.93 -3.21 4.84
N ALA A 15 -14.12 -2.56 4.02
CA ALA A 15 -12.69 -2.46 4.26
C ALA A 15 -12.22 -1.01 4.19
N GLY A 16 -11.22 -0.67 4.99
CA GLY A 16 -10.47 0.57 4.80
C GLY A 16 -9.65 0.49 3.52
N VAL A 17 -9.28 1.65 2.98
CA VAL A 17 -8.48 1.75 1.76
C VAL A 17 -7.12 2.33 2.11
N VAL A 18 -6.08 1.69 1.62
CA VAL A 18 -4.70 2.12 1.83
C VAL A 18 -3.97 2.29 0.52
N LEU A 19 -2.91 3.11 0.54
CA LEU A 19 -1.91 3.16 -0.53
C LEU A 19 -0.64 2.47 0.00
N VAL A 20 -0.25 1.39 -0.65
CA VAL A 20 1.03 0.72 -0.39
C VAL A 20 2.07 1.35 -1.30
N THR A 21 3.22 1.73 -0.73
CA THR A 21 4.29 2.39 -1.48
C THR A 21 5.63 1.75 -1.19
N ALA A 22 6.51 1.80 -2.18
CA ALA A 22 7.89 1.40 -2.03
C ALA A 22 8.74 2.10 -3.09
N GLN A 23 10.01 2.27 -2.81
CA GLN A 23 10.97 2.77 -3.80
C GLN A 23 11.73 1.59 -4.37
N GLU A 24 11.83 1.52 -5.69
CA GLU A 24 12.68 0.53 -6.35
C GLU A 24 14.13 0.73 -5.91
N PRO A 25 14.93 -0.36 -5.84
CA PRO A 25 16.36 -0.22 -5.63
C PRO A 25 16.99 0.65 -6.72
N PRO A 26 18.10 1.36 -6.44
CA PRO A 26 18.81 2.11 -7.47
C PRO A 26 19.26 1.17 -8.60
N LEU A 27 19.31 1.71 -9.83
CA LEU A 27 19.68 0.93 -11.03
C LEU A 27 21.06 0.28 -10.89
N ASP A 28 21.99 0.96 -10.22
CA ASP A 28 23.31 0.43 -9.88
C ASP A 28 23.58 0.68 -8.40
N PRO A 29 23.40 -0.37 -7.54
CA PRO A 29 23.63 -0.22 -6.10
C PRO A 29 25.05 0.14 -5.72
N ASP A 30 26.02 -0.17 -6.58
CA ASP A 30 27.44 0.07 -6.33
C ASP A 30 27.90 1.46 -6.77
N ASP A 31 27.07 2.20 -7.50
CA ASP A 31 27.37 3.56 -7.94
C ASP A 31 26.57 4.56 -7.09
N PRO A 32 27.22 5.32 -6.17
CA PRO A 32 26.50 6.30 -5.36
C PRO A 32 25.90 7.45 -6.16
N GLN A 33 26.28 7.61 -7.44
CA GLN A 33 25.73 8.64 -8.34
C GLN A 33 24.66 8.09 -9.28
N ALA A 34 24.37 6.78 -9.22
CA ALA A 34 23.30 6.21 -10.01
C ALA A 34 21.95 6.86 -9.64
N PRO A 35 21.04 6.99 -10.62
CA PRO A 35 19.69 7.49 -10.31
C PRO A 35 19.00 6.61 -9.25
N ALA A 36 18.29 7.25 -8.33
CA ALA A 36 17.43 6.55 -7.40
C ALA A 36 16.36 5.75 -8.17
N GLY A 37 15.93 4.62 -7.61
CA GLY A 37 14.83 3.85 -8.17
C GLY A 37 13.52 4.64 -8.16
N GLU A 38 12.58 4.23 -9.00
CA GLU A 38 11.28 4.87 -9.09
C GLU A 38 10.42 4.56 -7.87
N ASP A 39 9.54 5.49 -7.53
CA ASP A 39 8.51 5.29 -6.53
C ASP A 39 7.34 4.54 -7.14
N VAL A 40 6.85 3.53 -6.43
CA VAL A 40 5.74 2.68 -6.85
C VAL A 40 4.66 2.74 -5.81
N GLY A 41 3.41 2.83 -6.25
CA GLY A 41 2.23 2.82 -5.39
C GLY A 41 1.18 1.86 -5.89
N MET A 42 0.38 1.34 -4.96
CA MET A 42 -0.74 0.47 -5.27
C MET A 42 -1.84 0.65 -4.24
N THR A 43 -3.06 0.84 -4.71
CA THR A 43 -4.24 0.85 -3.85
C THR A 43 -4.55 -0.55 -3.37
N ALA A 44 -4.80 -0.72 -2.08
CA ALA A 44 -5.15 -2.01 -1.49
C ALA A 44 -6.25 -1.85 -0.45
N THR A 45 -7.04 -2.90 -0.28
CA THR A 45 -8.04 -3.02 0.79
C THR A 45 -7.71 -4.16 1.75
N ALA A 46 -6.78 -5.03 1.39
CA ALA A 46 -6.38 -6.19 2.20
C ALA A 46 -5.13 -5.86 3.03
N PHE A 47 -5.30 -4.96 3.98
CA PHE A 47 -4.28 -4.58 4.96
C PHE A 47 -4.84 -4.72 6.36
N MET A 48 -4.09 -5.35 7.28
CA MET A 48 -4.57 -5.59 8.63
C MET A 48 -3.43 -5.63 9.65
N SER A 49 -3.76 -5.33 10.90
CA SER A 49 -2.84 -5.57 12.02
C SER A 49 -2.73 -7.07 12.30
N VAL A 50 -1.56 -7.52 12.70
CA VAL A 50 -1.28 -8.94 12.99
C VAL A 50 -0.84 -9.14 14.43
N SER A 51 0.09 -8.32 14.92
CA SER A 51 0.68 -8.50 16.25
C SER A 51 1.00 -7.14 16.86
N LEU A 52 0.91 -7.04 18.16
CA LEU A 52 1.29 -5.85 18.90
C LEU A 52 2.74 -5.93 19.40
N ASP A 53 3.19 -7.11 19.78
CA ASP A 53 4.54 -7.34 20.28
C ASP A 53 5.15 -8.62 19.67
N PRO A 54 6.03 -8.48 18.66
CA PRO A 54 6.40 -7.23 17.97
C PRO A 54 5.25 -6.65 17.14
N PRO A 55 5.31 -5.36 16.81
CA PRO A 55 4.27 -4.75 15.96
C PRO A 55 4.38 -5.24 14.53
N LEU A 56 3.40 -6.01 14.09
CA LEU A 56 3.34 -6.58 12.75
C LEU A 56 2.03 -6.20 12.07
N ALA A 57 2.11 -5.94 10.78
CA ALA A 57 0.96 -5.75 9.91
C ALA A 57 1.14 -6.57 8.63
N LEU A 58 0.04 -6.85 7.95
CA LEU A 58 0.02 -7.71 6.78
C LEU A 58 -0.69 -7.00 5.63
N VAL A 59 -0.14 -7.14 4.42
CA VAL A 59 -0.85 -6.81 3.19
C VAL A 59 -0.90 -8.04 2.31
N SER A 60 -2.06 -8.27 1.66
CA SER A 60 -2.23 -9.36 0.69
C SER A 60 -2.13 -8.77 -0.72
N LEU A 61 -1.18 -9.24 -1.49
CA LEU A 61 -0.89 -8.77 -2.84
C LEU A 61 -1.16 -9.89 -3.83
N ARG A 62 -1.72 -9.55 -4.99
CA ARG A 62 -1.87 -10.51 -6.07
C ARG A 62 -0.47 -10.94 -6.55
N GLU A 63 -0.29 -12.26 -6.68
CA GLU A 63 0.95 -12.84 -7.17
C GLU A 63 1.28 -12.29 -8.56
N GLY A 64 2.53 -11.86 -8.75
CA GLY A 64 3.00 -11.30 -10.00
C GLY A 64 2.56 -9.85 -10.26
N SER A 65 1.87 -9.20 -9.34
CA SER A 65 1.64 -7.75 -9.44
C SER A 65 2.96 -7.00 -9.30
N ARG A 66 3.00 -5.77 -9.82
CA ARG A 66 4.23 -4.95 -9.73
C ARG A 66 4.70 -4.78 -8.30
N MET A 67 3.78 -4.54 -7.36
CA MET A 67 4.14 -4.38 -5.95
C MET A 67 4.62 -5.70 -5.34
N ASP A 68 4.02 -6.83 -5.67
CA ASP A 68 4.49 -8.14 -5.21
C ASP A 68 5.92 -8.41 -5.67
N ASP A 69 6.20 -8.19 -6.96
CA ASP A 69 7.55 -8.37 -7.52
C ASP A 69 8.54 -7.41 -6.86
N LEU A 70 8.15 -6.15 -6.65
CA LEU A 70 9.01 -5.18 -6.00
C LEU A 70 9.33 -5.57 -4.56
N LEU A 71 8.33 -5.96 -3.77
CA LEU A 71 8.54 -6.32 -2.37
C LEU A 71 9.28 -7.64 -2.18
N ALA A 72 9.41 -8.46 -3.24
CA ALA A 72 10.31 -9.61 -3.22
C ALA A 72 11.79 -9.20 -3.18
N GLU A 73 12.13 -8.02 -3.69
CA GLU A 73 13.50 -7.50 -3.77
C GLU A 73 13.75 -6.35 -2.78
N GLN A 74 12.71 -5.55 -2.49
CA GLN A 74 12.78 -4.41 -1.59
C GLN A 74 12.09 -4.75 -0.27
N PRO A 75 12.84 -4.99 0.82
CA PRO A 75 12.22 -5.32 2.10
C PRO A 75 11.55 -4.15 2.80
N LEU A 76 11.84 -2.92 2.38
CA LEU A 76 11.30 -1.70 3.01
C LEU A 76 10.17 -1.13 2.19
N TRP A 77 9.07 -0.85 2.85
CA TRP A 77 7.85 -0.32 2.23
C TRP A 77 7.03 0.49 3.22
N ALA A 78 5.99 1.11 2.73
CA ALA A 78 5.15 1.96 3.56
C ALA A 78 3.68 1.78 3.21
N VAL A 79 2.82 2.20 4.12
CA VAL A 79 1.37 2.21 3.95
C VAL A 79 0.83 3.55 4.44
N SER A 80 0.01 4.18 3.61
CA SER A 80 -0.77 5.37 3.98
C SER A 80 -2.25 4.99 4.02
N ILE A 81 -2.91 5.16 5.16
CA ILE A 81 -4.35 4.92 5.29
C ILE A 81 -5.08 6.14 4.74
N LEU A 82 -5.91 5.92 3.71
CA LEU A 82 -6.54 7.02 3.00
C LEU A 82 -7.73 7.62 3.75
N ALA A 83 -7.81 8.94 3.71
CA ALA A 83 -8.96 9.70 4.21
C ALA A 83 -10.07 9.75 3.16
N GLU A 84 -11.28 10.07 3.61
CA GLU A 84 -12.47 10.13 2.73
C GLU A 84 -12.33 11.11 1.57
N ASN A 85 -11.51 12.15 1.72
CA ASN A 85 -11.23 13.13 0.66
C ASN A 85 -10.11 12.71 -0.29
N GLN A 86 -9.57 11.50 -0.14
CA GLN A 86 -8.50 10.97 -0.98
C GLN A 86 -8.98 9.88 -1.96
N ARG A 87 -10.28 9.83 -2.23
CA ARG A 87 -10.86 8.88 -3.19
C ARG A 87 -10.19 8.92 -4.56
N HIS A 88 -9.83 10.10 -5.03
CA HIS A 88 -9.15 10.28 -6.32
C HIS A 88 -7.78 9.59 -6.34
N ILE A 89 -7.07 9.56 -5.23
CA ILE A 89 -5.78 8.85 -5.11
C ILE A 89 -6.02 7.35 -5.24
N ALA A 90 -6.98 6.82 -4.48
CA ALA A 90 -7.31 5.39 -4.53
C ALA A 90 -7.66 4.96 -5.96
N GLY A 91 -8.50 5.72 -6.65
CA GLY A 91 -8.91 5.41 -8.02
C GLY A 91 -7.74 5.39 -9.00
N ARG A 92 -6.85 6.37 -8.92
CA ARG A 92 -5.70 6.47 -9.84
C ARG A 92 -4.73 5.31 -9.70
N PHE A 93 -4.37 4.93 -8.48
CA PHE A 93 -3.44 3.83 -8.24
C PHE A 93 -4.08 2.44 -8.36
N ALA A 94 -5.39 2.36 -8.51
CA ALA A 94 -6.10 1.11 -8.79
C ALA A 94 -6.32 0.85 -10.27
N MET A 95 -6.19 1.87 -11.14
CA MET A 95 -6.43 1.74 -12.57
C MET A 95 -5.38 0.88 -13.26
N LYS A 96 -5.83 -0.07 -14.07
CA LYS A 96 -4.95 -0.79 -15.00
C LYS A 96 -4.60 0.12 -16.18
N GLY A 97 -3.37 0.01 -16.68
CA GLY A 97 -2.91 0.84 -17.78
C GLY A 97 -2.80 2.32 -17.45
N ARG A 98 -2.72 2.66 -16.17
CA ARG A 98 -2.55 4.05 -15.72
C ARG A 98 -1.22 4.63 -16.20
N ILE A 99 -1.11 5.96 -16.18
CA ILE A 99 0.16 6.65 -16.41
C ILE A 99 1.18 6.19 -15.36
N SER A 100 2.47 6.45 -15.60
CA SER A 100 3.52 6.00 -14.69
C SER A 100 3.28 6.51 -13.27
N ASP A 101 3.60 5.69 -12.28
CA ASP A 101 3.46 6.06 -10.87
C ASP A 101 4.28 7.31 -10.54
N ARG A 102 5.42 7.47 -11.19
CA ARG A 102 6.25 8.68 -11.08
C ARG A 102 5.45 9.96 -11.38
N LEU A 103 4.63 9.94 -12.43
CA LEU A 103 3.81 11.10 -12.80
C LEU A 103 2.65 11.29 -11.79
N LEU A 104 2.07 10.20 -11.31
CA LEU A 104 1.03 10.27 -10.28
C LEU A 104 1.56 10.90 -8.99
N PHE A 105 2.74 10.50 -8.53
CA PHE A 105 3.34 11.06 -7.32
C PHE A 105 3.69 12.54 -7.46
N LYS A 106 3.99 13.04 -8.64
CA LYS A 106 4.24 14.48 -8.85
C LYS A 106 3.06 15.37 -8.49
N GLU A 107 1.84 14.86 -8.60
CA GLU A 107 0.61 15.60 -8.32
C GLU A 107 0.17 15.48 -6.86
N LEU A 108 0.86 14.67 -6.05
CA LEU A 108 0.46 14.38 -4.68
C LEU A 108 1.35 15.09 -3.67
N SER A 109 0.76 15.39 -2.51
CA SER A 109 1.50 15.87 -1.35
C SER A 109 2.01 14.68 -0.55
N TRP A 110 3.33 14.50 -0.53
CA TRP A 110 3.96 13.37 0.15
C TRP A 110 5.37 13.72 0.62
N THR A 111 5.84 12.96 1.58
CA THR A 111 7.23 13.05 2.05
C THR A 111 7.90 11.70 1.91
N ARG A 112 9.22 11.69 1.87
CA ARG A 112 9.98 10.45 1.82
C ARG A 112 10.18 9.91 3.24
N GLY A 113 9.80 8.66 3.46
CA GLY A 113 9.99 8.01 4.75
C GLY A 113 11.46 7.83 5.07
N GLU A 114 11.88 8.24 6.27
CA GLU A 114 13.27 8.13 6.71
C GLU A 114 13.70 6.68 6.91
N SER A 115 12.78 5.81 7.34
CA SER A 115 13.10 4.41 7.62
C SER A 115 12.96 3.51 6.40
N SER A 116 12.07 3.83 5.47
CA SER A 116 11.75 2.98 4.32
C SER A 116 12.22 3.51 2.98
N GLY A 117 12.43 4.82 2.88
CA GLY A 117 12.65 5.47 1.59
C GLY A 117 11.38 5.55 0.73
N ALA A 118 10.26 5.06 1.20
CA ALA A 118 9.00 5.03 0.46
C ALA A 118 8.22 6.34 0.62
N PRO A 119 7.37 6.71 -0.36
CA PRO A 119 6.47 7.84 -0.20
C PRO A 119 5.43 7.65 0.90
N LEU A 120 5.26 8.68 1.74
CA LEU A 120 4.23 8.77 2.76
C LEU A 120 3.32 9.95 2.43
N LEU A 121 2.02 9.72 2.28
CA LEU A 121 1.07 10.79 1.96
C LEU A 121 0.88 11.71 3.16
N THR A 122 1.04 13.02 2.97
CA THR A 122 0.98 13.99 4.07
C THR A 122 -0.41 14.15 4.67
N ASP A 123 -1.46 13.92 3.87
CA ASP A 123 -2.86 14.09 4.29
C ASP A 123 -3.54 12.75 4.64
N ALA A 124 -2.79 11.67 4.75
CA ALA A 124 -3.32 10.38 5.16
C ALA A 124 -3.78 10.41 6.62
N LEU A 125 -4.70 9.52 6.97
CA LEU A 125 -5.14 9.36 8.37
C LEU A 125 -4.04 8.82 9.26
N ALA A 126 -3.29 7.86 8.73
CA ALA A 126 -2.13 7.29 9.41
C ALA A 126 -1.14 6.77 8.36
N THR A 127 0.13 6.74 8.75
CA THR A 127 1.19 6.20 7.90
C THR A 127 2.05 5.23 8.69
N PHE A 128 2.52 4.19 8.00
CA PHE A 128 3.41 3.19 8.56
C PHE A 128 4.60 3.00 7.64
N GLU A 129 5.77 2.82 8.21
CA GLU A 129 6.92 2.28 7.49
C GLU A 129 7.21 0.89 8.03
N LEU A 130 7.47 -0.06 7.14
CA LEU A 130 7.56 -1.47 7.49
C LEU A 130 8.79 -2.11 6.83
N ARG A 131 9.25 -3.17 7.47
CA ARG A 131 10.25 -4.10 6.91
C ARG A 131 9.62 -5.48 6.82
N THR A 132 9.66 -6.08 5.64
CA THR A 132 9.17 -7.45 5.45
C THR A 132 9.90 -8.43 6.35
N GLU A 133 9.16 -9.22 7.12
CA GLU A 133 9.69 -10.33 7.92
C GLU A 133 9.35 -11.67 7.30
N GLN A 134 8.20 -11.79 6.65
CA GLN A 134 7.71 -13.07 6.14
C GLN A 134 6.88 -12.84 4.90
N ARG A 135 7.05 -13.71 3.92
CA ARG A 135 6.23 -13.78 2.72
C ARG A 135 5.63 -15.18 2.64
N VAL A 136 4.32 -15.26 2.47
CA VAL A 136 3.59 -16.53 2.42
C VAL A 136 2.77 -16.58 1.14
N THR A 137 3.00 -17.58 0.32
CA THR A 137 2.16 -17.84 -0.85
C THR A 137 0.84 -18.44 -0.38
N ALA A 138 -0.26 -17.81 -0.76
CA ALA A 138 -1.61 -18.25 -0.41
C ALA A 138 -2.50 -18.16 -1.67
N GLY A 139 -2.69 -19.30 -2.36
CA GLY A 139 -3.44 -19.32 -3.61
C GLY A 139 -2.78 -18.44 -4.68
N ASP A 140 -3.55 -17.50 -5.23
CA ASP A 140 -3.09 -16.54 -6.22
C ASP A 140 -2.61 -15.20 -5.61
N HIS A 141 -2.34 -15.19 -4.31
CA HIS A 141 -1.85 -14.02 -3.57
C HIS A 141 -0.59 -14.35 -2.78
N THR A 142 0.15 -13.30 -2.45
CA THR A 142 1.25 -13.32 -1.50
C THR A 142 0.85 -12.50 -0.28
N LEU A 143 0.95 -13.11 0.89
CA LEU A 143 0.77 -12.41 2.16
C LEU A 143 2.13 -11.88 2.60
N VAL A 144 2.27 -10.57 2.69
CA VAL A 144 3.51 -9.92 3.10
C VAL A 144 3.32 -9.41 4.52
N VAL A 145 4.02 -10.03 5.46
CA VAL A 145 4.02 -9.63 6.87
C VAL A 145 5.20 -8.72 7.11
N GLY A 146 4.95 -7.50 7.56
CA GLY A 146 5.98 -6.52 7.84
C GLY A 146 6.03 -6.14 9.30
N ARG A 147 7.25 -5.93 9.81
CA ARG A 147 7.46 -5.28 11.10
C ARG A 147 7.27 -3.79 10.93
N VAL A 148 6.45 -3.20 11.77
CA VAL A 148 6.23 -1.76 11.78
C VAL A 148 7.43 -1.07 12.42
N LEU A 149 8.11 -0.24 11.63
CA LEU A 149 9.27 0.54 12.06
C LEU A 149 8.86 1.89 12.61
N THR A 150 7.87 2.53 11.96
CA THR A 150 7.30 3.81 12.38
C THR A 150 5.80 3.78 12.17
N ALA A 151 5.07 4.49 13.02
CA ALA A 151 3.64 4.72 12.88
C ALA A 151 3.33 6.16 13.27
N ARG A 152 2.57 6.87 12.42
CA ARG A 152 2.19 8.26 12.64
C ARG A 152 0.72 8.47 12.32
N VAL A 153 0.10 9.44 12.97
CA VAL A 153 -1.31 9.77 12.80
C VAL A 153 -1.43 11.26 12.45
N PRO A 154 -1.10 11.66 11.20
CA PRO A 154 -1.13 13.06 10.81
C PRO A 154 -2.54 13.62 10.60
N GLY A 155 -3.53 12.78 10.27
CA GLY A 155 -4.87 13.22 9.87
C GLY A 155 -5.92 13.03 10.95
N THR A 156 -7.00 13.80 10.85
CA THR A 156 -8.13 13.77 11.79
C THR A 156 -9.47 13.52 11.09
N GLY A 157 -9.48 13.36 9.78
CA GLY A 157 -10.71 13.16 9.00
C GLY A 157 -11.29 11.76 9.13
N GLY A 158 -12.39 11.52 8.43
CA GLY A 158 -13.01 10.20 8.33
C GLY A 158 -12.31 9.29 7.33
N PRO A 159 -12.50 7.97 7.45
CA PRO A 159 -11.84 7.00 6.59
C PRO A 159 -12.48 6.91 5.21
N LEU A 160 -11.66 6.57 4.21
CA LEU A 160 -12.15 6.09 2.93
C LEU A 160 -12.43 4.59 3.07
N LEU A 161 -13.63 4.17 2.68
CA LEU A 161 -14.07 2.79 2.75
C LEU A 161 -14.30 2.22 1.35
N TYR A 162 -14.14 0.91 1.22
CA TYR A 162 -14.52 0.16 0.03
C TYR A 162 -15.55 -0.89 0.44
N TYR A 163 -16.74 -0.80 -0.16
CA TYR A 163 -17.86 -1.67 0.19
C TYR A 163 -18.72 -1.92 -1.03
N ARG A 164 -19.02 -3.17 -1.32
CA ARG A 164 -19.86 -3.61 -2.45
C ARG A 164 -19.40 -3.01 -3.78
N GLY A 165 -18.08 -2.99 -3.99
CA GLY A 165 -17.47 -2.53 -5.23
C GLY A 165 -17.39 -1.02 -5.40
N ARG A 166 -17.61 -0.24 -4.35
CA ARG A 166 -17.61 1.23 -4.41
C ARG A 166 -16.86 1.85 -3.25
N TYR A 167 -16.26 3.00 -3.52
CA TYR A 167 -15.71 3.84 -2.46
C TYR A 167 -16.84 4.51 -1.68
N ARG A 168 -16.70 4.51 -0.37
CA ARG A 168 -17.68 5.04 0.57
C ARG A 168 -16.98 5.82 1.67
N HIS A 169 -17.75 6.55 2.47
CA HIS A 169 -17.31 7.20 3.71
C HIS A 169 -18.35 6.95 4.80
N LEU A 170 -17.99 7.23 6.04
CA LEU A 170 -18.91 7.15 7.17
C LEU A 170 -19.90 8.33 7.12
N GLY A 171 -21.11 8.04 7.44
CA GLY A 171 -22.20 9.02 7.40
C GLY A 171 -22.93 9.03 6.08
#